data_a15614c42b413ba9970e80d35c549f75
#
_entry.id   a15614c42b413ba9970e80d35c549f75
#
_cell.length_a   1.000
_cell.length_b   1.000
_cell.length_c   1.000
_cell.angle_alpha   90.00
_cell.angle_beta   90.00
_cell.angle_gamma   90.00
#
_symmetry.space_group_name_H-M   'P 1'
#
loop_
_entity.id
_entity.type
_entity.pdbx_description
1 polymer ?
#
loop_
_entity_poly.entity_id
_entity_poly.type
_entity_poly.pdbx_seq_one_letter_code
_entity_poly.pdbx_strand_id
1 'polypeptide(L)'
;MPGMGGGGQQRGGEFHMMDFKIQDIVAEGTIVKAGDYVAQLDRTNYENSLRDAQESFKTMQSNLEMRILDTAVTLTNLRDDIKNQRYAVEEARIALDQSIYEPPATIRKAESNLDKQQRALEQKIKSYELRKIQTESNIRNQQLSLLGQERLVQNLENFLAQFTVRAPSDGMIIYKKDRLGNKRKAGSNVNAFDRIIATLPDLTSMISKVYVNEVEVSKVWKGQKATITVDAFPSKVYTGTVIYVANIGETLPNSDAKMFEVQIKVDGIDMNLRPAMTTWNKIILKTFEDAVYIPLECVRAGADSIPYVYKKNKTKQIVVLGEQNDKYIIVKQGLERGQDIYTVLPPEPEKFRLTGEDLIAVAKEK
;
A
#
# COMPACT_ATOMS: atom_id res chain seq x y z
N MET A 1 -5.52 -29.41 -56.59
CA MET A 1 -4.78 -28.62 -55.62
C MET A 1 -5.75 -28.20 -54.52
N PRO A 2 -5.84 -28.88 -53.37
CA PRO A 2 -6.56 -28.36 -52.21
C PRO A 2 -5.55 -27.84 -51.18
N GLY A 3 -5.76 -26.56 -50.79
CA GLY A 3 -4.95 -25.87 -49.82
C GLY A 3 -5.22 -26.38 -48.41
N MET A 4 -4.17 -26.72 -47.70
CA MET A 4 -4.15 -27.00 -46.26
C MET A 4 -4.23 -25.69 -45.50
N GLY A 5 -5.37 -25.46 -44.87
CA GLY A 5 -5.54 -24.45 -43.84
C GLY A 5 -5.26 -25.03 -42.47
N GLY A 6 -4.03 -24.88 -41.97
CA GLY A 6 -3.64 -25.21 -40.60
C GLY A 6 -4.14 -24.14 -39.62
N GLY A 7 -5.25 -24.38 -38.95
CA GLY A 7 -5.71 -23.56 -37.82
C GLY A 7 -4.91 -23.86 -36.56
N GLY A 8 -3.79 -23.14 -36.36
CA GLY A 8 -3.10 -23.08 -35.10
C GLY A 8 -3.93 -22.23 -34.12
N GLN A 9 -4.71 -22.88 -33.26
CA GLN A 9 -5.24 -22.20 -32.08
C GLN A 9 -4.09 -21.85 -31.15
N GLN A 10 -3.57 -20.64 -31.32
CA GLN A 10 -2.81 -19.97 -30.26
C GLN A 10 -3.75 -19.76 -29.06
N ARG A 11 -3.63 -20.62 -28.09
CA ARG A 11 -4.05 -20.31 -26.71
C ARG A 11 -3.09 -19.26 -26.15
N GLY A 12 -3.18 -18.04 -26.67
CA GLY A 12 -2.72 -16.87 -25.96
C GLY A 12 -3.63 -16.72 -24.76
N GLY A 13 -3.11 -16.92 -23.56
CA GLY A 13 -3.80 -16.53 -22.35
C GLY A 13 -4.03 -15.03 -22.43
N GLU A 14 -5.20 -14.61 -22.84
CA GLU A 14 -5.70 -13.27 -22.60
C GLU A 14 -5.71 -13.12 -21.06
N PHE A 15 -4.71 -12.40 -20.56
CA PHE A 15 -4.84 -11.73 -19.30
C PHE A 15 -5.97 -10.71 -19.48
N HIS A 16 -7.20 -11.16 -19.37
CA HIS A 16 -8.32 -10.26 -19.14
C HIS A 16 -7.89 -9.41 -17.95
N MET A 17 -7.80 -8.09 -18.15
CA MET A 17 -7.68 -7.13 -17.03
C MET A 17 -8.84 -7.44 -16.11
N MET A 18 -8.52 -8.17 -15.00
CA MET A 18 -9.54 -8.65 -14.10
C MET A 18 -10.05 -7.46 -13.31
N ASP A 19 -11.20 -6.95 -13.72
CA ASP A 19 -11.97 -6.01 -12.94
C ASP A 19 -12.73 -6.80 -11.87
N PHE A 20 -12.48 -6.45 -10.62
CA PHE A 20 -13.18 -7.03 -9.48
C PHE A 20 -14.30 -6.09 -9.06
N LYS A 21 -15.49 -6.61 -8.92
CA LYS A 21 -16.63 -5.84 -8.42
C LYS A 21 -16.64 -5.88 -6.90
N ILE A 22 -16.83 -4.73 -6.26
CA ILE A 22 -17.04 -4.64 -4.81
C ILE A 22 -18.46 -5.13 -4.54
N GLN A 23 -18.59 -6.22 -3.81
CA GLN A 23 -19.89 -6.77 -3.41
C GLN A 23 -20.46 -6.02 -2.22
N ASP A 24 -19.63 -5.80 -1.21
CA ASP A 24 -19.96 -5.10 0.01
C ASP A 24 -18.78 -4.29 0.53
N ILE A 25 -19.05 -3.19 1.24
CA ILE A 25 -18.06 -2.34 1.88
C ILE A 25 -18.67 -1.67 3.12
N VAL A 26 -17.90 -1.62 4.18
CA VAL A 26 -18.28 -0.93 5.43
C VAL A 26 -18.48 0.56 5.17
N ALA A 27 -19.47 1.17 5.83
CA ALA A 27 -19.83 2.57 5.62
C ALA A 27 -18.66 3.53 5.85
N GLU A 28 -18.57 4.54 4.98
CA GLU A 28 -17.56 5.59 5.10
C GLU A 28 -17.68 6.34 6.43
N GLY A 29 -16.58 6.64 7.08
CA GLY A 29 -16.54 7.28 8.40
C GLY A 29 -16.59 6.31 9.58
N THR A 30 -16.71 5.00 9.34
CA THR A 30 -16.63 3.99 10.42
C THR A 30 -15.18 3.86 10.90
N ILE A 31 -14.99 3.82 12.22
CA ILE A 31 -13.70 3.54 12.84
C ILE A 31 -13.53 2.04 12.91
N VAL A 32 -12.42 1.53 12.41
CA VAL A 32 -12.05 0.11 12.40
C VAL A 32 -10.72 -0.10 13.07
N LYS A 33 -10.52 -1.30 13.61
CA LYS A 33 -9.23 -1.76 14.18
C LYS A 33 -8.50 -2.65 13.19
N ALA A 34 -7.20 -2.82 13.40
CA ALA A 34 -6.41 -3.76 12.63
C ALA A 34 -7.04 -5.16 12.65
N GLY A 35 -7.23 -5.75 11.45
CA GLY A 35 -7.88 -7.05 11.26
C GLY A 35 -9.40 -7.01 11.04
N ASP A 36 -10.08 -5.89 11.31
CA ASP A 36 -11.52 -5.77 11.10
C ASP A 36 -11.87 -5.87 9.60
N TYR A 37 -13.09 -6.34 9.34
CA TYR A 37 -13.65 -6.41 7.99
C TYR A 37 -13.84 -5.01 7.40
N VAL A 38 -13.44 -4.82 6.13
CA VAL A 38 -13.57 -3.55 5.41
C VAL A 38 -14.44 -3.71 4.16
N ALA A 39 -14.15 -4.71 3.33
CA ALA A 39 -14.88 -4.91 2.07
C ALA A 39 -14.82 -6.37 1.61
N GLN A 40 -15.80 -6.74 0.80
CA GLN A 40 -15.88 -8.02 0.12
C GLN A 40 -15.92 -7.81 -1.39
N LEU A 41 -15.03 -8.47 -2.10
CA LEU A 41 -15.06 -8.53 -3.56
C LEU A 41 -15.95 -9.70 -4.02
N ASP A 42 -16.52 -9.59 -5.22
CA ASP A 42 -17.34 -10.64 -5.82
C ASP A 42 -16.49 -11.89 -6.10
N ARG A 43 -16.86 -13.00 -5.47
CA ARG A 43 -16.13 -14.27 -5.47
C ARG A 43 -16.71 -15.30 -6.43
N THR A 44 -17.90 -15.04 -6.98
CA THR A 44 -18.73 -16.05 -7.64
C THR A 44 -17.99 -16.83 -8.74
N ASN A 45 -17.30 -16.12 -9.63
CA ASN A 45 -16.58 -16.77 -10.74
C ASN A 45 -15.39 -17.62 -10.25
N TYR A 46 -14.69 -17.13 -9.22
CA TYR A 46 -13.53 -17.84 -8.69
C TYR A 46 -13.90 -19.02 -7.80
N GLU A 47 -15.01 -18.95 -7.08
CA GLU A 47 -15.57 -20.09 -6.34
C GLU A 47 -15.99 -21.22 -7.29
N ASN A 48 -16.60 -20.89 -8.42
CA ASN A 48 -16.89 -21.87 -9.46
C ASN A 48 -15.59 -22.49 -10.01
N SER A 49 -14.60 -21.67 -10.34
CA SER A 49 -13.29 -22.16 -10.82
C SER A 49 -12.57 -23.03 -9.80
N LEU A 50 -12.68 -22.71 -8.50
CA LEU A 50 -12.11 -23.51 -7.43
C LEU A 50 -12.82 -24.87 -7.35
N ARG A 51 -14.16 -24.89 -7.40
CA ARG A 51 -14.94 -26.13 -7.40
C ARG A 51 -14.56 -27.03 -8.57
N ASP A 52 -14.50 -26.47 -9.78
CA ASP A 52 -14.12 -27.23 -10.99
C ASP A 52 -12.70 -27.80 -10.87
N ALA A 53 -11.76 -27.01 -10.31
CA ALA A 53 -10.40 -27.46 -10.07
C ALA A 53 -10.32 -28.56 -9.00
N GLN A 54 -11.14 -28.49 -7.93
CA GLN A 54 -11.22 -29.51 -6.89
C GLN A 54 -11.85 -30.81 -7.42
N GLU A 55 -12.89 -30.74 -8.25
CA GLU A 55 -13.47 -31.89 -8.91
C GLU A 55 -12.48 -32.57 -9.87
N SER A 56 -11.74 -31.79 -10.65
CA SER A 56 -10.68 -32.30 -11.51
C SER A 56 -9.55 -32.97 -10.71
N PHE A 57 -9.12 -32.38 -9.60
CA PHE A 57 -8.13 -32.97 -8.69
C PHE A 57 -8.58 -34.32 -8.17
N LYS A 58 -9.81 -34.40 -7.65
CA LYS A 58 -10.40 -35.65 -7.14
C LYS A 58 -10.48 -36.73 -8.21
N THR A 59 -10.89 -36.37 -9.43
CA THR A 59 -10.94 -37.28 -10.58
C THR A 59 -9.57 -37.81 -10.94
N MET A 60 -8.55 -36.92 -11.01
CA MET A 60 -7.16 -37.29 -11.28
C MET A 60 -6.59 -38.22 -10.19
N GLN A 61 -6.92 -37.96 -8.92
CA GLN A 61 -6.54 -38.83 -7.81
C GLN A 61 -7.10 -40.23 -7.95
N SER A 62 -8.42 -40.36 -8.21
CA SER A 62 -9.07 -41.67 -8.39
C SER A 62 -8.51 -42.41 -9.61
N ASN A 63 -8.19 -41.70 -10.70
CA ASN A 63 -7.58 -42.29 -11.88
C ASN A 63 -6.14 -42.81 -11.59
N LEU A 64 -5.37 -42.10 -10.77
CA LEU A 64 -4.05 -42.54 -10.35
C LEU A 64 -4.13 -43.81 -9.50
N GLU A 65 -5.04 -43.86 -8.54
CA GLU A 65 -5.29 -45.04 -7.70
C GLU A 65 -5.66 -46.28 -8.53
N MET A 66 -6.60 -46.11 -9.49
CA MET A 66 -6.97 -47.21 -10.43
C MET A 66 -5.76 -47.64 -11.27
N ARG A 67 -4.93 -46.71 -11.73
CA ARG A 67 -3.74 -47.06 -12.53
C ARG A 67 -2.70 -47.82 -11.70
N ILE A 68 -2.51 -47.48 -10.43
CA ILE A 68 -1.61 -48.20 -9.52
C ILE A 68 -2.13 -49.65 -9.33
N LEU A 69 -3.42 -49.83 -9.09
CA LEU A 69 -4.04 -51.15 -8.95
C LEU A 69 -3.93 -52.00 -10.24
N ASP A 70 -4.28 -51.43 -11.40
CA ASP A 70 -4.13 -52.08 -12.71
C ASP A 70 -2.69 -52.51 -12.99
N THR A 71 -1.74 -51.63 -12.64
CA THR A 71 -0.32 -51.95 -12.75
C THR A 71 0.09 -53.10 -11.85
N ALA A 72 -0.40 -53.13 -10.60
CA ALA A 72 -0.11 -54.20 -9.67
C ALA A 72 -0.62 -55.56 -10.17
N VAL A 73 -1.86 -55.61 -10.70
CA VAL A 73 -2.45 -56.80 -11.32
C VAL A 73 -1.64 -57.25 -12.54
N THR A 74 -1.32 -56.32 -13.43
CA THR A 74 -0.53 -56.62 -14.65
C THR A 74 0.84 -57.21 -14.34
N LEU A 75 1.56 -56.58 -13.40
CA LEU A 75 2.90 -57.08 -12.98
C LEU A 75 2.85 -58.42 -12.26
N THR A 76 1.74 -58.68 -11.52
CA THR A 76 1.55 -59.99 -10.86
C THR A 76 1.32 -61.07 -11.92
N ASN A 77 0.45 -60.85 -12.89
CA ASN A 77 0.23 -61.81 -13.98
C ASN A 77 1.52 -62.11 -14.77
N LEU A 78 2.33 -61.08 -15.06
CA LEU A 78 3.62 -61.31 -15.73
C LEU A 78 4.63 -62.10 -14.84
N ARG A 79 4.60 -61.93 -13.55
CA ARG A 79 5.43 -62.76 -12.61
C ARG A 79 4.99 -64.22 -12.61
N ASP A 80 3.69 -64.44 -12.62
CA ASP A 80 3.15 -65.83 -12.67
C ASP A 80 3.47 -66.47 -14.01
N ASP A 81 3.44 -65.71 -15.10
CA ASP A 81 3.87 -66.20 -16.42
C ASP A 81 5.35 -66.60 -16.43
N ILE A 82 6.23 -65.81 -15.79
CA ILE A 82 7.67 -66.12 -15.65
C ILE A 82 7.83 -67.41 -14.79
N LYS A 83 7.05 -67.55 -13.74
CA LYS A 83 7.08 -68.75 -12.86
C LYS A 83 6.68 -69.99 -13.66
N ASN A 84 5.61 -69.94 -14.41
CA ASN A 84 5.14 -71.02 -15.24
C ASN A 84 6.19 -71.41 -16.32
N GLN A 85 6.82 -70.39 -16.95
CA GLN A 85 7.87 -70.62 -17.94
C GLN A 85 9.15 -71.25 -17.28
N ARG A 86 9.47 -70.95 -16.03
CA ARG A 86 10.54 -71.62 -15.31
C ARG A 86 10.26 -73.13 -15.11
N TYR A 87 9.04 -73.48 -14.80
CA TYR A 87 8.64 -74.86 -14.73
C TYR A 87 8.77 -75.58 -16.09
N ALA A 88 8.40 -74.96 -17.20
CA ALA A 88 8.57 -75.49 -18.53
C ALA A 88 10.05 -75.71 -18.92
N VAL A 89 10.96 -74.84 -18.48
CA VAL A 89 12.38 -75.02 -18.63
C VAL A 89 12.89 -76.23 -17.84
N GLU A 90 12.41 -76.38 -16.57
CA GLU A 90 12.81 -77.51 -15.74
C GLU A 90 12.31 -78.86 -16.29
N GLU A 91 11.05 -78.88 -16.77
CA GLU A 91 10.51 -80.04 -17.47
C GLU A 91 11.32 -80.44 -18.70
N ALA A 92 11.69 -79.44 -19.54
CA ALA A 92 12.55 -79.67 -20.71
C ALA A 92 13.95 -80.15 -20.31
N ARG A 93 14.48 -79.70 -19.19
CA ARG A 93 15.75 -80.16 -18.63
C ARG A 93 15.69 -81.65 -18.19
N ILE A 94 14.67 -81.98 -17.42
CA ILE A 94 14.41 -83.35 -16.98
C ILE A 94 14.25 -84.28 -18.20
N ALA A 95 13.51 -83.85 -19.21
CA ALA A 95 13.34 -84.63 -20.45
C ALA A 95 14.68 -84.81 -21.21
N LEU A 96 15.57 -83.85 -21.22
CA LEU A 96 16.91 -83.99 -21.77
C LEU A 96 17.75 -85.01 -20.94
N ASP A 97 17.77 -84.91 -19.64
CA ASP A 97 18.46 -85.81 -18.72
C ASP A 97 17.99 -87.27 -18.87
N GLN A 98 16.70 -87.48 -19.09
CA GLN A 98 16.12 -88.80 -19.37
C GLN A 98 16.50 -89.37 -20.75
N SER A 99 16.78 -88.54 -21.74
CA SER A 99 17.10 -88.92 -23.11
C SER A 99 18.54 -89.29 -23.32
N ILE A 100 19.42 -89.32 -22.30
CA ILE A 100 20.87 -89.57 -22.41
C ILE A 100 21.20 -90.92 -23.09
N TYR A 101 20.33 -91.89 -22.91
CA TYR A 101 20.50 -93.28 -23.50
C TYR A 101 19.71 -93.47 -24.81
N GLU A 102 19.08 -92.43 -25.35
CA GLU A 102 18.26 -92.40 -26.56
C GLU A 102 19.12 -92.23 -27.83
N PRO A 103 18.57 -92.49 -29.05
CA PRO A 103 19.27 -92.19 -30.32
C PRO A 103 19.68 -90.72 -30.42
N PRO A 104 20.84 -90.40 -31.10
CA PRO A 104 21.38 -89.04 -31.17
C PRO A 104 20.41 -88.01 -31.77
N ALA A 105 19.42 -88.39 -32.56
CA ALA A 105 18.38 -87.51 -33.09
C ALA A 105 17.39 -87.09 -32.02
N THR A 106 17.05 -87.95 -31.07
CA THR A 106 16.15 -87.67 -29.93
C THR A 106 16.83 -86.74 -28.92
N ILE A 107 18.13 -86.95 -28.62
CA ILE A 107 18.92 -86.09 -27.76
C ILE A 107 18.98 -84.69 -28.33
N ARG A 108 19.33 -84.50 -29.59
CA ARG A 108 19.34 -83.17 -30.26
C ARG A 108 17.98 -82.49 -30.25
N LYS A 109 16.89 -83.23 -30.36
CA LYS A 109 15.54 -82.68 -30.27
C LYS A 109 15.23 -82.18 -28.83
N ALA A 110 15.66 -82.89 -27.82
CA ALA A 110 15.50 -82.53 -26.43
C ALA A 110 16.36 -81.27 -26.09
N GLU A 111 17.61 -81.24 -26.56
CA GLU A 111 18.49 -80.04 -26.42
C GLU A 111 17.86 -78.81 -27.09
N SER A 112 17.39 -78.94 -28.31
CA SER A 112 16.72 -77.84 -29.04
C SER A 112 15.46 -77.33 -28.33
N ASN A 113 14.73 -78.28 -27.70
CA ASN A 113 13.54 -77.90 -26.92
C ASN A 113 13.92 -77.12 -25.66
N LEU A 114 14.96 -77.60 -24.90
CA LEU A 114 15.47 -76.87 -23.76
C LEU A 114 15.94 -75.45 -24.13
N ASP A 115 16.74 -75.32 -25.17
CA ASP A 115 17.20 -74.03 -25.64
C ASP A 115 16.02 -73.10 -26.00
N LYS A 116 14.99 -73.64 -26.68
CA LYS A 116 13.75 -72.94 -26.99
C LYS A 116 13.03 -72.40 -25.73
N GLN A 117 12.87 -73.24 -24.69
CA GLN A 117 12.24 -72.84 -23.46
C GLN A 117 13.08 -71.83 -22.66
N GLN A 118 14.40 -71.95 -22.67
CA GLN A 118 15.30 -71.00 -22.04
C GLN A 118 15.19 -69.63 -22.69
N ARG A 119 15.20 -69.53 -24.03
CA ARG A 119 14.99 -68.24 -24.77
C ARG A 119 13.64 -67.64 -24.48
N ALA A 120 12.57 -68.47 -24.40
CA ALA A 120 11.25 -68.00 -24.07
C ALA A 120 11.20 -67.42 -22.63
N LEU A 121 11.88 -68.05 -21.69
CA LEU A 121 12.04 -67.49 -20.33
C LEU A 121 12.74 -66.15 -20.30
N GLU A 122 13.86 -66.04 -21.03
CA GLU A 122 14.59 -64.81 -21.13
C GLU A 122 13.76 -63.67 -21.75
N GLN A 123 13.00 -63.98 -22.78
CA GLN A 123 12.06 -63.01 -23.38
C GLN A 123 10.98 -62.52 -22.38
N LYS A 124 10.40 -63.42 -21.60
CA LYS A 124 9.41 -63.09 -20.60
C LYS A 124 9.99 -62.20 -19.50
N ILE A 125 11.21 -62.49 -19.03
CA ILE A 125 11.91 -61.66 -18.05
C ILE A 125 12.15 -60.23 -18.59
N LYS A 126 12.72 -60.14 -19.81
CA LYS A 126 12.91 -58.83 -20.46
C LYS A 126 11.63 -58.03 -20.65
N SER A 127 10.53 -58.71 -21.05
CA SER A 127 9.21 -58.10 -21.21
C SER A 127 8.67 -57.58 -19.88
N TYR A 128 8.84 -58.31 -18.80
CA TYR A 128 8.48 -57.89 -17.46
C TYR A 128 9.23 -56.61 -17.04
N GLU A 129 10.56 -56.60 -17.21
CA GLU A 129 11.40 -55.44 -16.83
C GLU A 129 11.01 -54.19 -17.63
N LEU A 130 10.84 -54.30 -18.92
CA LEU A 130 10.40 -53.19 -19.76
C LEU A 130 9.02 -52.68 -19.35
N ARG A 131 8.07 -53.61 -19.09
CA ARG A 131 6.72 -53.20 -18.67
C ARG A 131 6.72 -52.54 -17.31
N LYS A 132 7.56 -53.00 -16.40
CA LYS A 132 7.77 -52.37 -15.08
C LYS A 132 8.25 -50.92 -15.22
N ILE A 133 9.32 -50.67 -15.97
CA ILE A 133 9.89 -49.36 -16.20
C ILE A 133 8.84 -48.44 -16.86
N GLN A 134 8.13 -48.92 -17.89
CA GLN A 134 7.12 -48.15 -18.59
C GLN A 134 5.95 -47.73 -17.65
N THR A 135 5.47 -48.65 -16.81
CA THR A 135 4.36 -48.36 -15.90
C THR A 135 4.76 -47.44 -14.78
N GLU A 136 6.00 -47.62 -14.22
CA GLU A 136 6.55 -46.69 -13.21
C GLU A 136 6.69 -45.28 -13.76
N SER A 137 7.15 -45.14 -15.03
CA SER A 137 7.22 -43.83 -15.70
C SER A 137 5.83 -43.18 -15.88
N ASN A 138 4.82 -43.99 -16.31
CA ASN A 138 3.47 -43.50 -16.48
C ASN A 138 2.84 -43.05 -15.16
N ILE A 139 3.02 -43.82 -14.08
CA ILE A 139 2.57 -43.44 -12.72
C ILE A 139 3.22 -42.15 -12.28
N ARG A 140 4.53 -42.01 -12.48
CA ARG A 140 5.27 -40.78 -12.13
C ARG A 140 4.72 -39.57 -12.88
N ASN A 141 4.46 -39.70 -14.18
CA ASN A 141 3.90 -38.61 -14.98
C ASN A 141 2.49 -38.19 -14.48
N GLN A 142 1.66 -39.16 -14.11
CA GLN A 142 0.34 -38.86 -13.52
C GLN A 142 0.46 -38.20 -12.16
N GLN A 143 1.41 -38.64 -11.31
CA GLN A 143 1.70 -37.99 -10.02
C GLN A 143 2.13 -36.53 -10.20
N LEU A 144 2.97 -36.23 -11.18
CA LEU A 144 3.37 -34.85 -11.50
C LEU A 144 2.20 -34.01 -11.95
N SER A 145 1.30 -34.57 -12.79
CA SER A 145 0.08 -33.88 -13.21
C SER A 145 -0.86 -33.61 -12.03
N LEU A 146 -1.03 -34.58 -11.13
CA LEU A 146 -1.82 -34.43 -9.90
C LEU A 146 -1.27 -33.33 -9.01
N LEU A 147 0.06 -33.30 -8.79
CA LEU A 147 0.73 -32.25 -8.02
C LEU A 147 0.55 -30.85 -8.65
N GLY A 148 0.52 -30.76 -9.99
CA GLY A 148 0.21 -29.53 -10.72
C GLY A 148 -1.22 -29.04 -10.43
N GLN A 149 -2.18 -29.97 -10.42
CA GLN A 149 -3.58 -29.66 -10.13
C GLN A 149 -3.79 -29.27 -8.65
N GLU A 150 -3.12 -29.93 -7.72
CA GLU A 150 -3.13 -29.60 -6.30
C GLU A 150 -2.65 -28.16 -6.07
N ARG A 151 -1.53 -27.77 -6.71
CA ARG A 151 -1.03 -26.39 -6.66
C ARG A 151 -2.02 -25.37 -7.21
N LEU A 152 -2.74 -25.72 -8.27
CA LEU A 152 -3.79 -24.85 -8.82
C LEU A 152 -4.91 -24.63 -7.79
N VAL A 153 -5.38 -25.69 -7.12
CA VAL A 153 -6.40 -25.60 -6.07
C VAL A 153 -5.90 -24.70 -4.93
N GLN A 154 -4.68 -24.95 -4.41
CA GLN A 154 -4.09 -24.15 -3.34
C GLN A 154 -3.95 -22.67 -3.73
N ASN A 155 -3.53 -22.38 -4.96
CA ASN A 155 -3.40 -21.02 -5.45
C ASN A 155 -4.77 -20.32 -5.52
N LEU A 156 -5.81 -21.00 -5.98
CA LEU A 156 -7.17 -20.46 -6.03
C LEU A 156 -7.74 -20.21 -4.62
N GLU A 157 -7.50 -21.12 -3.67
CA GLU A 157 -7.90 -20.94 -2.27
C GLU A 157 -7.22 -19.73 -1.64
N ASN A 158 -5.89 -19.62 -1.79
CA ASN A 158 -5.12 -18.47 -1.30
C ASN A 158 -5.54 -17.16 -1.95
N PHE A 159 -5.89 -17.19 -3.23
CA PHE A 159 -6.39 -16.03 -3.95
C PHE A 159 -7.76 -15.59 -3.44
N LEU A 160 -8.70 -16.54 -3.27
CA LEU A 160 -10.03 -16.28 -2.72
C LEU A 160 -10.01 -15.71 -1.30
N ALA A 161 -9.02 -16.10 -0.48
CA ALA A 161 -8.84 -15.51 0.84
C ALA A 161 -8.59 -13.99 0.80
N GLN A 162 -7.98 -13.49 -0.27
CA GLN A 162 -7.71 -12.06 -0.47
C GLN A 162 -8.93 -11.24 -0.90
N PHE A 163 -10.04 -11.88 -1.30
CA PHE A 163 -11.27 -11.19 -1.66
C PHE A 163 -12.01 -10.59 -0.46
N THR A 164 -11.71 -11.05 0.73
CA THR A 164 -12.13 -10.40 1.98
C THR A 164 -11.05 -9.44 2.42
N VAL A 165 -11.30 -8.15 2.20
CA VAL A 165 -10.37 -7.08 2.56
C VAL A 165 -10.53 -6.73 4.02
N ARG A 166 -9.42 -6.75 4.76
CA ARG A 166 -9.37 -6.39 6.18
C ARG A 166 -8.50 -5.16 6.39
N ALA A 167 -8.76 -4.42 7.47
CA ALA A 167 -8.01 -3.25 7.85
C ALA A 167 -6.57 -3.62 8.24
N PRO A 168 -5.53 -3.01 7.63
CA PRO A 168 -4.14 -3.26 8.02
C PRO A 168 -3.74 -2.56 9.32
N SER A 169 -4.46 -1.51 9.72
CA SER A 169 -4.21 -0.69 10.92
C SER A 169 -5.52 -0.10 11.43
N ASP A 170 -5.47 0.44 12.64
CA ASP A 170 -6.57 1.24 13.18
C ASP A 170 -6.73 2.53 12.35
N GLY A 171 -7.97 2.96 12.15
CA GLY A 171 -8.26 4.18 11.39
C GLY A 171 -9.72 4.34 11.04
N MET A 172 -10.04 5.41 10.33
CA MET A 172 -11.38 5.69 9.82
C MET A 172 -11.44 5.36 8.32
N ILE A 173 -12.46 4.64 7.89
CA ILE A 173 -12.64 4.30 6.48
C ILE A 173 -13.00 5.56 5.69
N ILE A 174 -12.18 5.91 4.69
CA ILE A 174 -12.47 6.93 3.68
C ILE A 174 -12.44 6.27 2.30
N TYR A 175 -13.54 6.35 1.57
CA TYR A 175 -13.64 5.76 0.25
C TYR A 175 -12.69 6.41 -0.75
N LYS A 176 -11.96 5.59 -1.48
CA LYS A 176 -11.14 6.06 -2.60
C LYS A 176 -12.04 6.63 -3.71
N LYS A 177 -11.66 7.78 -4.26
CA LYS A 177 -12.27 8.31 -5.49
C LYS A 177 -11.59 7.70 -6.71
N ASP A 178 -12.40 7.36 -7.72
CA ASP A 178 -11.91 6.95 -9.03
C ASP A 178 -11.36 8.15 -9.83
N ARG A 179 -10.89 7.93 -11.05
CA ARG A 179 -10.37 8.98 -11.92
C ARG A 179 -11.43 10.02 -12.33
N LEU A 180 -12.70 9.67 -12.24
CA LEU A 180 -13.85 10.54 -12.54
C LEU A 180 -14.35 11.31 -11.31
N GLY A 181 -13.73 11.09 -10.14
CA GLY A 181 -14.09 11.72 -8.88
C GLY A 181 -15.20 11.00 -8.10
N ASN A 182 -15.73 9.88 -8.59
CA ASN A 182 -16.78 9.11 -7.90
C ASN A 182 -16.15 8.28 -6.78
N LYS A 183 -16.82 8.24 -5.63
CA LYS A 183 -16.40 7.40 -4.52
C LYS A 183 -16.67 5.92 -4.84
N ARG A 184 -15.70 5.04 -4.57
CA ARG A 184 -15.86 3.60 -4.67
C ARG A 184 -16.81 3.11 -3.58
N LYS A 185 -17.87 2.44 -4.00
CA LYS A 185 -18.91 1.86 -3.13
C LYS A 185 -19.28 0.45 -3.60
N ALA A 186 -20.17 -0.21 -2.91
CA ALA A 186 -20.74 -1.47 -3.39
C ALA A 186 -21.24 -1.34 -4.84
N GLY A 187 -20.87 -2.28 -5.69
CA GLY A 187 -21.12 -2.25 -7.13
C GLY A 187 -20.03 -1.58 -8.00
N SER A 188 -19.06 -0.89 -7.41
CA SER A 188 -17.94 -0.30 -8.15
C SER A 188 -16.91 -1.36 -8.55
N ASN A 189 -16.24 -1.13 -9.70
CA ASN A 189 -15.16 -2.00 -10.16
C ASN A 189 -13.80 -1.52 -9.63
N VAL A 190 -12.95 -2.49 -9.30
CA VAL A 190 -11.55 -2.32 -8.91
C VAL A 190 -10.71 -3.10 -9.89
N ASN A 191 -9.73 -2.48 -10.50
CA ASN A 191 -8.85 -3.12 -11.47
C ASN A 191 -7.46 -3.41 -10.90
N ALA A 192 -6.68 -4.22 -11.62
CA ALA A 192 -5.33 -4.63 -11.21
C ALA A 192 -4.34 -3.46 -11.05
N PHE A 193 -4.58 -2.31 -11.71
CA PHE A 193 -3.70 -1.14 -11.67
C PHE A 193 -4.07 -0.17 -10.54
N ASP A 194 -5.33 -0.16 -10.10
CA ASP A 194 -5.79 0.68 -8.99
C ASP A 194 -6.57 -0.17 -7.98
N ARG A 195 -5.84 -0.85 -7.11
CA ARG A 195 -6.36 -1.82 -6.13
C ARG A 195 -6.86 -1.17 -4.84
N ILE A 196 -6.71 0.15 -4.70
CA ILE A 196 -7.08 0.82 -3.45
C ILE A 196 -8.60 0.99 -3.40
N ILE A 197 -9.25 0.35 -2.45
CA ILE A 197 -10.71 0.44 -2.22
C ILE A 197 -11.02 1.63 -1.32
N ALA A 198 -10.32 1.73 -0.19
CA ALA A 198 -10.46 2.77 0.80
C ALA A 198 -9.10 3.11 1.40
N THR A 199 -9.00 4.24 2.07
CA THR A 199 -7.84 4.66 2.85
C THR A 199 -8.21 4.73 4.31
N LEU A 200 -7.24 4.43 5.18
CA LEU A 200 -7.39 4.46 6.64
C LEU A 200 -6.42 5.50 7.20
N PRO A 201 -6.77 6.82 7.21
CA PRO A 201 -5.93 7.80 7.86
C PRO A 201 -5.82 7.51 9.35
N ASP A 202 -4.61 7.71 9.86
CA ASP A 202 -4.34 7.69 11.28
C ASP A 202 -4.93 8.97 11.92
N LEU A 203 -5.87 8.79 12.84
CA LEU A 203 -6.52 9.89 13.55
C LEU A 203 -5.77 10.32 14.82
N THR A 204 -4.68 9.65 15.17
CA THR A 204 -3.89 9.98 16.37
C THR A 204 -3.05 11.25 16.18
N SER A 205 -2.83 11.67 14.96
CA SER A 205 -2.10 12.89 14.65
C SER A 205 -2.72 13.62 13.45
N MET A 206 -2.98 14.91 13.63
CA MET A 206 -3.53 15.76 12.59
C MET A 206 -2.50 16.77 12.11
N ILE A 207 -2.51 17.03 10.81
CA ILE A 207 -1.67 18.02 10.17
C ILE A 207 -2.56 19.04 9.47
N SER A 208 -2.39 20.32 9.79
CA SER A 208 -2.98 21.41 9.02
C SER A 208 -2.05 21.82 7.89
N LYS A 209 -2.54 21.80 6.65
CA LYS A 209 -1.83 22.28 5.48
C LYS A 209 -2.26 23.69 5.14
N VAL A 210 -1.31 24.60 5.09
CA VAL A 210 -1.55 25.98 4.71
C VAL A 210 -0.66 26.38 3.53
N TYR A 211 -1.15 27.31 2.73
CA TYR A 211 -0.41 27.86 1.62
C TYR A 211 -0.04 29.31 1.93
N VAL A 212 1.25 29.59 1.95
CA VAL A 212 1.84 30.89 2.28
C VAL A 212 2.43 31.47 1.00
N ASN A 213 2.29 32.78 0.79
CA ASN A 213 2.84 33.43 -0.38
C ASN A 213 4.39 33.55 -0.31
N GLU A 214 5.01 33.82 -1.46
CA GLU A 214 6.48 33.91 -1.60
C GLU A 214 7.12 34.97 -0.68
N VAL A 215 6.42 36.09 -0.45
CA VAL A 215 6.97 37.17 0.39
C VAL A 215 7.01 36.80 1.86
N GLU A 216 6.04 36.02 2.32
CA GLU A 216 5.89 35.67 3.72
C GLU A 216 6.59 34.36 4.09
N VAL A 217 6.71 33.41 3.13
CA VAL A 217 7.35 32.12 3.40
C VAL A 217 8.80 32.24 3.87
N SER A 218 9.51 33.30 3.45
CA SER A 218 10.87 33.60 3.90
C SER A 218 11.00 33.84 5.40
N LYS A 219 9.86 34.15 6.08
CA LYS A 219 9.79 34.39 7.54
C LYS A 219 9.34 33.14 8.31
N VAL A 220 8.97 32.06 7.60
CA VAL A 220 8.44 30.84 8.20
C VAL A 220 9.50 29.75 8.17
N TRP A 221 9.77 29.13 9.31
CA TRP A 221 10.70 28.01 9.44
C TRP A 221 10.16 26.91 10.36
N LYS A 222 10.73 25.75 10.21
CA LYS A 222 10.39 24.58 11.03
C LYS A 222 10.62 24.86 12.53
N GLY A 223 9.67 24.47 13.37
CA GLY A 223 9.71 24.62 14.83
C GLY A 223 8.95 25.85 15.36
N GLN A 224 8.48 26.75 14.49
CA GLN A 224 7.64 27.86 14.91
C GLN A 224 6.29 27.35 15.46
N LYS A 225 5.78 28.02 16.47
CA LYS A 225 4.45 27.77 17.04
C LYS A 225 3.37 28.43 16.18
N ALA A 226 2.22 27.75 16.12
CA ALA A 226 1.06 28.28 15.42
C ALA A 226 -0.20 28.08 16.25
N THR A 227 -1.14 29.00 16.09
CA THR A 227 -2.48 28.92 16.63
C THR A 227 -3.42 28.53 15.48
N ILE A 228 -4.22 27.49 15.70
CA ILE A 228 -5.09 26.89 14.70
C ILE A 228 -6.54 27.02 15.18
N THR A 229 -7.41 27.58 14.36
CA THR A 229 -8.85 27.59 14.57
C THR A 229 -9.52 26.83 13.41
N VAL A 230 -10.61 26.13 13.71
CA VAL A 230 -11.35 25.33 12.73
C VAL A 230 -12.71 25.95 12.53
N ASP A 231 -13.13 26.13 11.28
CA ASP A 231 -14.42 26.77 10.97
C ASP A 231 -15.62 26.08 11.64
N ALA A 232 -15.55 24.76 11.77
CA ALA A 232 -16.60 23.99 12.43
C ALA A 232 -16.67 24.23 13.95
N PHE A 233 -15.59 24.71 14.58
CA PHE A 233 -15.49 24.93 16.03
C PHE A 233 -14.79 26.26 16.35
N PRO A 234 -15.40 27.43 16.04
CA PRO A 234 -14.71 28.71 16.17
C PRO A 234 -14.36 29.11 17.60
N SER A 235 -15.00 28.50 18.60
CA SER A 235 -14.70 28.72 20.02
C SER A 235 -13.49 27.92 20.52
N LYS A 236 -13.04 26.90 19.79
CA LYS A 236 -11.89 26.08 20.15
C LYS A 236 -10.64 26.56 19.43
N VAL A 237 -9.60 26.78 20.19
CA VAL A 237 -8.28 27.17 19.70
C VAL A 237 -7.31 26.03 19.94
N TYR A 238 -6.70 25.55 18.91
CA TYR A 238 -5.67 24.51 18.96
C TYR A 238 -4.30 25.15 18.81
N THR A 239 -3.30 24.55 19.41
CA THR A 239 -1.89 24.90 19.19
C THR A 239 -1.26 23.92 18.23
N GLY A 240 -0.23 24.34 17.53
CA GLY A 240 0.51 23.48 16.64
C GLY A 240 1.93 23.96 16.43
N THR A 241 2.70 23.11 15.81
CA THR A 241 4.12 23.39 15.49
C THR A 241 4.37 23.17 14.01
N VAL A 242 5.04 24.10 13.35
CA VAL A 242 5.45 23.96 11.95
C VAL A 242 6.46 22.82 11.84
N ILE A 243 6.14 21.80 11.06
CA ILE A 243 7.00 20.63 10.86
C ILE A 243 7.67 20.60 9.49
N TYR A 244 7.07 21.27 8.50
CA TYR A 244 7.56 21.28 7.13
C TYR A 244 7.21 22.60 6.44
N VAL A 245 8.15 23.11 5.64
CA VAL A 245 7.98 24.26 4.74
C VAL A 245 8.49 23.83 3.37
N ALA A 246 7.66 23.94 2.34
CA ALA A 246 8.05 23.56 0.99
C ALA A 246 9.14 24.47 0.43
N ASN A 247 10.12 23.89 -0.24
CA ASN A 247 11.19 24.63 -0.92
C ASN A 247 10.81 25.03 -2.37
N ILE A 248 9.70 24.51 -2.88
CA ILE A 248 9.21 24.77 -4.23
C ILE A 248 7.82 25.36 -4.12
N GLY A 249 7.59 26.49 -4.79
CA GLY A 249 6.28 27.12 -4.87
C GLY A 249 5.41 26.47 -5.94
N GLU A 250 4.14 26.32 -5.63
CA GLU A 250 3.11 25.80 -6.53
C GLU A 250 2.14 26.94 -6.91
N THR A 251 1.60 26.89 -8.12
CA THR A 251 0.54 27.80 -8.54
C THR A 251 -0.80 27.12 -8.27
N LEU A 252 -1.60 27.71 -7.40
CA LEU A 252 -2.94 27.18 -7.10
C LEU A 252 -3.91 27.46 -8.26
N PRO A 253 -4.91 26.60 -8.51
CA PRO A 253 -5.98 26.88 -9.45
C PRO A 253 -6.63 28.23 -9.15
N ASN A 254 -6.77 29.09 -10.15
CA ASN A 254 -7.32 30.45 -10.07
C ASN A 254 -6.44 31.50 -9.33
N SER A 255 -5.15 31.29 -9.21
CA SER A 255 -4.21 32.26 -8.65
C SER A 255 -2.92 32.27 -9.47
N ASP A 256 -2.45 33.46 -9.86
CA ASP A 256 -1.15 33.62 -10.52
C ASP A 256 0.02 33.72 -9.50
N ALA A 257 -0.32 33.79 -8.22
CA ALA A 257 0.67 33.90 -7.15
C ALA A 257 1.29 32.52 -6.83
N LYS A 258 2.60 32.51 -6.66
CA LYS A 258 3.31 31.34 -6.14
C LYS A 258 3.03 31.16 -4.66
N MET A 259 2.56 30.00 -4.30
CA MET A 259 2.23 29.62 -2.93
C MET A 259 3.10 28.47 -2.50
N PHE A 260 3.53 28.47 -1.24
CA PHE A 260 4.38 27.46 -0.64
C PHE A 260 3.57 26.67 0.40
N GLU A 261 3.58 25.35 0.30
CA GLU A 261 2.91 24.49 1.28
C GLU A 261 3.68 24.52 2.60
N VAL A 262 2.98 24.83 3.68
CA VAL A 262 3.48 24.73 5.07
C VAL A 262 2.62 23.73 5.81
N GLN A 263 3.23 22.76 6.48
CA GLN A 263 2.53 21.77 7.29
C GLN A 263 2.75 22.07 8.77
N ILE A 264 1.64 22.14 9.49
CA ILE A 264 1.59 22.43 10.92
C ILE A 264 1.00 21.20 11.60
N LYS A 265 1.77 20.55 12.47
CA LYS A 265 1.29 19.46 13.28
C LYS A 265 0.45 20.05 14.43
N VAL A 266 -0.77 19.59 14.58
CA VAL A 266 -1.67 19.98 15.69
C VAL A 266 -1.21 19.29 16.96
N ASP A 267 -1.11 20.04 18.06
CA ASP A 267 -0.75 19.49 19.35
C ASP A 267 -2.02 18.92 20.02
N GLY A 268 -1.90 17.69 20.54
CA GLY A 268 -3.02 17.00 21.18
C GLY A 268 -3.92 16.23 20.19
N ILE A 269 -4.86 15.47 20.74
CA ILE A 269 -5.81 14.65 19.99
C ILE A 269 -7.21 15.15 20.34
N ASP A 270 -7.98 15.59 19.35
CA ASP A 270 -9.41 15.85 19.49
C ASP A 270 -10.18 15.01 18.47
N MET A 271 -10.99 14.06 18.94
CA MET A 271 -11.78 13.16 18.09
C MET A 271 -12.87 13.88 17.29
N ASN A 272 -13.16 15.16 17.60
CA ASN A 272 -14.07 15.98 16.81
C ASN A 272 -13.42 16.52 15.53
N LEU A 273 -12.09 16.56 15.46
CA LEU A 273 -11.38 16.95 14.25
C LEU A 273 -11.48 15.84 13.21
N ARG A 274 -11.93 16.21 12.01
CA ARG A 274 -12.03 15.28 10.89
C ARG A 274 -11.12 15.70 9.74
N PRO A 275 -10.56 14.76 8.98
CA PRO A 275 -9.84 15.08 7.76
C PRO A 275 -10.65 15.96 6.81
N ALA A 276 -9.99 16.85 6.09
CA ALA A 276 -10.58 17.82 5.15
C ALA A 276 -11.43 18.94 5.78
N MET A 277 -11.36 19.18 7.10
CA MET A 277 -11.90 20.40 7.71
C MET A 277 -11.06 21.62 7.31
N THR A 278 -11.71 22.75 7.10
CA THR A 278 -11.05 24.02 6.84
C THR A 278 -10.50 24.62 8.14
N THR A 279 -9.26 25.09 8.09
CA THR A 279 -8.55 25.67 9.24
C THR A 279 -8.02 27.06 8.94
N TRP A 280 -8.03 27.93 9.94
CA TRP A 280 -7.33 29.20 9.96
C TRP A 280 -6.07 29.05 10.84
N ASN A 281 -4.93 29.43 10.30
CA ASN A 281 -3.65 29.22 10.96
C ASN A 281 -2.94 30.55 11.14
N LYS A 282 -2.57 30.87 12.38
CA LYS A 282 -1.77 32.03 12.73
C LYS A 282 -0.39 31.55 13.19
N ILE A 283 0.60 31.64 12.30
CA ILE A 283 1.98 31.28 12.62
C ILE A 283 2.64 32.42 13.40
N ILE A 284 3.24 32.09 14.54
CA ILE A 284 3.93 33.04 15.38
C ILE A 284 5.36 33.18 14.87
N LEU A 285 5.66 34.30 14.22
CA LEU A 285 6.98 34.52 13.62
C LEU A 285 8.04 34.79 14.69
N LYS A 286 7.69 35.62 15.70
CA LYS A 286 8.62 36.06 16.74
C LYS A 286 7.86 36.45 18.00
N THR A 287 8.40 36.10 19.14
CA THR A 287 7.85 36.50 20.45
C THR A 287 8.89 37.34 21.15
N PHE A 288 8.47 38.44 21.72
CA PHE A 288 9.31 39.34 22.52
C PHE A 288 8.80 39.31 23.94
N GLU A 289 9.64 38.88 24.86
CA GLU A 289 9.34 38.91 26.29
C GLU A 289 9.74 40.28 26.86
N ASP A 290 8.93 40.79 27.81
CA ASP A 290 9.15 42.06 28.52
C ASP A 290 9.33 43.31 27.63
N ALA A 291 8.80 43.29 26.40
CA ALA A 291 8.90 44.44 25.52
C ALA A 291 7.89 45.54 25.87
N VAL A 292 8.33 46.78 25.83
CA VAL A 292 7.45 47.96 25.86
C VAL A 292 6.87 48.13 24.47
N TYR A 293 5.56 48.08 24.32
CA TYR A 293 4.87 48.23 23.05
C TYR A 293 3.74 49.26 23.17
N ILE A 294 3.49 49.94 22.05
CA ILE A 294 2.44 50.93 21.94
C ILE A 294 1.58 50.71 20.68
N PRO A 295 0.32 51.15 20.63
CA PRO A 295 -0.45 51.16 19.41
C PRO A 295 0.24 51.98 18.33
N LEU A 296 0.21 51.51 17.08
CA LEU A 296 0.77 52.20 15.93
C LEU A 296 0.24 53.65 15.79
N GLU A 297 -1.03 53.84 16.18
CA GLU A 297 -1.72 55.12 16.13
C GLU A 297 -1.08 56.19 17.08
N CYS A 298 -0.33 55.77 18.09
CA CYS A 298 0.35 56.67 18.99
C CYS A 298 1.64 57.26 18.42
N VAL A 299 2.20 56.65 17.39
CA VAL A 299 3.48 57.07 16.79
C VAL A 299 3.22 58.17 15.77
N ARG A 300 3.96 59.24 15.89
CA ARG A 300 3.98 60.36 14.93
C ARG A 300 5.37 60.51 14.37
N ALA A 301 5.48 61.00 13.13
CA ALA A 301 6.73 61.32 12.51
C ALA A 301 6.85 62.86 12.37
N GLY A 302 8.02 63.39 12.72
CA GLY A 302 8.36 64.79 12.47
C GLY A 302 8.76 65.05 11.00
N ALA A 303 9.06 66.31 10.69
CA ALA A 303 9.53 66.73 9.36
C ALA A 303 10.78 65.98 8.91
N ASP A 304 11.63 65.54 9.85
CA ASP A 304 12.87 64.78 9.64
C ASP A 304 12.65 63.27 9.69
N SER A 305 11.41 62.77 9.61
CA SER A 305 11.04 61.36 9.75
C SER A 305 11.40 60.73 11.10
N ILE A 306 11.73 61.53 12.12
CA ILE A 306 12.04 61.05 13.47
C ILE A 306 10.75 60.67 14.20
N PRO A 307 10.63 59.43 14.68
CA PRO A 307 9.42 58.98 15.38
C PRO A 307 9.38 59.56 16.80
N TYR A 308 8.20 60.01 17.19
CA TYR A 308 7.92 60.52 18.53
C TYR A 308 6.52 60.19 18.99
N VAL A 309 6.31 60.28 20.32
CA VAL A 309 4.99 60.11 20.95
C VAL A 309 4.72 61.30 21.88
N TYR A 310 3.42 61.57 22.09
CA TYR A 310 2.98 62.57 23.09
C TYR A 310 2.67 61.87 24.40
N LYS A 311 3.36 62.29 25.52
CA LYS A 311 3.07 61.85 26.87
C LYS A 311 2.06 62.78 27.56
N LYS A 312 1.28 62.26 28.48
CA LYS A 312 0.32 63.09 29.26
C LYS A 312 0.96 64.18 30.10
N ASN A 313 2.24 64.05 30.43
CA ASN A 313 3.02 65.08 31.13
C ASN A 313 3.42 66.30 30.27
N LYS A 314 2.78 66.48 29.11
CA LYS A 314 3.04 67.56 28.13
C LYS A 314 4.42 67.50 27.54
N THR A 315 4.99 66.32 27.35
CA THR A 315 6.26 66.16 26.65
C THR A 315 6.07 65.41 25.30
N LYS A 316 6.86 65.83 24.31
CA LYS A 316 7.01 65.19 23.01
C LYS A 316 8.29 64.35 23.06
N GLN A 317 8.15 63.06 23.26
CA GLN A 317 9.25 62.14 23.48
C GLN A 317 9.67 61.47 22.19
N ILE A 318 10.96 61.59 21.81
CA ILE A 318 11.55 60.82 20.73
C ILE A 318 11.70 59.37 21.17
N VAL A 319 11.36 58.43 20.28
CA VAL A 319 11.39 57.01 20.56
C VAL A 319 12.17 56.25 19.49
N VAL A 320 12.89 55.21 19.90
CA VAL A 320 13.56 54.29 19.00
C VAL A 320 12.60 53.09 18.82
N LEU A 321 12.13 52.90 17.61
CA LEU A 321 11.15 51.87 17.29
C LEU A 321 11.85 50.55 16.97
N GLY A 322 11.13 49.47 17.23
CA GLY A 322 11.57 48.10 16.96
C GLY A 322 10.67 47.40 15.90
N GLU A 323 10.44 46.16 16.12
CA GLU A 323 9.54 45.35 15.28
C GLU A 323 8.09 45.79 15.48
N GLN A 324 7.29 45.68 14.42
CA GLN A 324 5.86 46.06 14.43
C GLN A 324 4.99 44.95 13.87
N ASN A 325 3.73 44.97 14.28
CA ASN A 325 2.66 44.20 13.65
C ASN A 325 1.53 45.14 13.22
N ASP A 326 0.40 44.61 12.78
CA ASP A 326 -0.72 45.41 12.25
C ASP A 326 -1.33 46.40 13.26
N LYS A 327 -1.09 46.24 14.55
CA LYS A 327 -1.70 47.03 15.61
C LYS A 327 -0.73 47.73 16.55
N TYR A 328 0.43 47.12 16.78
CA TYR A 328 1.40 47.56 17.80
C TYR A 328 2.80 47.61 17.26
N ILE A 329 3.60 48.49 17.85
CA ILE A 329 5.01 48.61 17.59
C ILE A 329 5.81 48.57 18.91
N ILE A 330 6.92 47.84 18.89
CA ILE A 330 7.82 47.79 20.04
C ILE A 330 8.63 49.07 20.13
N VAL A 331 8.76 49.62 21.32
CA VAL A 331 9.65 50.75 21.62
C VAL A 331 10.91 50.22 22.31
N LYS A 332 12.07 50.36 21.65
CA LYS A 332 13.34 49.90 22.19
C LYS A 332 13.91 50.87 23.24
N GLN A 333 13.77 52.19 22.98
CA GLN A 333 14.22 53.24 23.86
C GLN A 333 13.30 54.46 23.81
N GLY A 334 13.26 55.24 24.90
CA GLY A 334 12.49 56.47 24.99
C GLY A 334 11.18 56.40 25.80
N LEU A 335 10.70 55.19 26.10
CA LEU A 335 9.53 54.99 26.95
C LEU A 335 9.80 53.92 28.02
N GLU A 336 9.23 54.13 29.20
CA GLU A 336 9.23 53.17 30.28
C GLU A 336 7.83 52.55 30.45
N ARG A 337 7.79 51.38 31.09
CA ARG A 337 6.53 50.66 31.33
C ARG A 337 5.61 51.48 32.25
N GLY A 338 4.35 51.58 31.88
CA GLY A 338 3.34 52.28 32.66
C GLY A 338 3.24 53.79 32.42
N GLN A 339 3.98 54.35 31.45
CA GLN A 339 3.82 55.73 31.06
C GLN A 339 2.61 55.96 30.19
N ASP A 340 1.80 56.99 30.54
CA ASP A 340 0.59 57.38 29.78
C ASP A 340 0.98 58.17 28.54
N ILE A 341 0.48 57.73 27.40
CA ILE A 341 0.69 58.36 26.06
C ILE A 341 -0.67 58.72 25.44
N TYR A 342 -0.66 59.70 24.54
CA TYR A 342 -1.83 60.05 23.74
C TYR A 342 -1.95 59.17 22.52
N THR A 343 -3.13 58.63 22.27
CA THR A 343 -3.47 57.90 21.05
C THR A 343 -3.85 58.85 19.94
N VAL A 344 -4.49 59.97 20.26
CA VAL A 344 -4.91 61.01 19.31
C VAL A 344 -4.06 62.24 19.54
N LEU A 345 -3.95 63.07 18.51
CA LEU A 345 -3.21 64.34 18.65
C LEU A 345 -3.77 65.16 19.81
N PRO A 346 -2.91 65.53 20.80
CA PRO A 346 -3.36 66.30 21.95
C PRO A 346 -3.77 67.73 21.54
N PRO A 347 -4.66 68.40 22.30
CA PRO A 347 -4.93 69.81 22.10
C PRO A 347 -3.63 70.63 22.36
N GLU A 348 -3.35 71.60 21.46
CA GLU A 348 -2.16 72.47 21.53
C GLU A 348 -0.80 71.70 21.49
N PRO A 349 -0.53 70.95 20.44
CA PRO A 349 0.69 70.11 20.33
C PRO A 349 1.99 70.92 20.32
N GLU A 350 1.92 72.21 19.98
CA GLU A 350 3.05 73.16 19.97
C GLU A 350 3.59 73.48 21.38
N LYS A 351 2.78 73.34 22.41
CA LYS A 351 3.18 73.58 23.79
C LYS A 351 3.92 72.42 24.45
N PHE A 352 4.09 71.29 23.74
CA PHE A 352 4.78 70.13 24.27
C PHE A 352 6.29 70.27 24.11
N ARG A 353 6.99 70.17 25.24
CA ARG A 353 8.47 70.22 25.24
C ARG A 353 9.06 68.95 24.63
N LEU A 354 10.03 69.13 23.68
CA LEU A 354 10.76 68.02 23.12
C LEU A 354 11.72 67.42 24.17
N THR A 355 11.74 66.06 24.22
CA THR A 355 12.62 65.28 25.11
C THR A 355 13.19 64.08 24.40
N GLY A 356 14.37 63.61 24.80
CA GLY A 356 15.05 62.47 24.15
C GLY A 356 15.82 62.85 22.88
N GLU A 357 16.38 64.09 22.81
CA GLU A 357 17.18 64.56 21.70
C GLU A 357 18.44 63.69 21.50
N ASP A 358 18.96 63.09 22.55
CA ASP A 358 20.04 62.11 22.55
C ASP A 358 19.72 60.83 21.74
N LEU A 359 18.44 60.51 21.58
CA LEU A 359 17.96 59.34 20.79
C LEU A 359 17.85 59.62 19.27
N ILE A 360 18.03 60.89 18.84
CA ILE A 360 17.90 61.29 17.43
C ILE A 360 18.88 60.53 16.55
N ALA A 361 20.12 60.41 16.96
CA ALA A 361 21.17 59.71 16.23
C ALA A 361 20.82 58.21 16.02
N VAL A 362 20.34 57.55 17.06
CA VAL A 362 19.94 56.13 17.03
C VAL A 362 18.64 55.91 16.25
N ALA A 363 17.72 56.89 16.27
CA ALA A 363 16.47 56.82 15.55
C ALA A 363 16.60 57.03 14.02
N LYS A 364 17.69 57.68 13.55
CA LYS A 364 18.02 57.91 12.15
C LYS A 364 18.80 56.76 11.49
N GLU A 365 19.41 55.85 12.24
CA GLU A 365 20.20 54.73 11.72
C GLU A 365 19.33 53.54 11.22
N LYS A 366 18.06 53.68 11.12
CA LYS A 366 17.09 52.68 10.61
C LYS A 366 16.28 53.32 9.49
#